data_102f08cfd382494812d97f3d76b5118e
#
_entry.id   102f08cfd382494812d97f3d76b5118e
#
_cell.length_a   1.000
_cell.length_b   1.000
_cell.length_c   1.000
_cell.angle_alpha   90.00
_cell.angle_beta   90.00
_cell.angle_gamma   90.00
#
_symmetry.space_group_name_H-M   'P 1'
#
loop_
_entity.id
_entity.type
_entity.pdbx_description
1 polymer ?
#
loop_
_entity_poly.entity_id
_entity_poly.type
_entity_poly.pdbx_seq_one_letter_code
_entity_poly.pdbx_strand_id
1 'polypeptide(L)'
;MSAEFLNPEQLEKLSSIFKILFNRPDLELDDNLSAKNVPGWDSFNHVNLIINIEEEFGVQFTNDEVGGMQNVGSLKTLLASKIT
;
A
#
# COMPACT_ATOMS: atom_id res chain seq x y z
N MET A 1 16.61 -17.21 -0.86
CA MET A 1 16.65 -15.76 -0.97
C MET A 1 15.25 -15.20 -1.14
N SER A 2 14.88 -14.33 -0.29
CA SER A 2 13.55 -13.75 -0.35
C SER A 2 13.45 -12.77 -1.50
N ALA A 3 12.38 -12.88 -2.29
CA ALA A 3 12.08 -11.94 -3.35
C ALA A 3 10.96 -10.99 -2.94
N GLU A 4 10.67 -10.93 -1.64
CA GLU A 4 9.48 -10.22 -1.16
C GLU A 4 9.81 -8.80 -0.71
N PHE A 5 10.58 -8.10 -1.53
CA PHE A 5 10.89 -6.71 -1.28
C PHE A 5 10.62 -5.91 -2.54
N LEU A 6 10.00 -4.76 -2.36
CA LEU A 6 9.80 -3.84 -3.46
C LEU A 6 11.11 -3.14 -3.78
N ASN A 7 11.39 -2.96 -5.07
CA ASN A 7 12.57 -2.20 -5.45
C ASN A 7 12.30 -0.70 -5.27
N PRO A 8 13.35 0.16 -5.35
CA PRO A 8 13.15 1.60 -5.11
C PRO A 8 12.10 2.24 -6.01
N GLU A 9 12.02 1.82 -7.27
CA GLU A 9 11.03 2.38 -8.20
C GLU A 9 9.63 2.00 -7.78
N GLN A 10 9.43 0.76 -7.35
CA GLN A 10 8.13 0.30 -6.89
C GLN A 10 7.72 1.00 -5.60
N LEU A 11 8.68 1.19 -4.69
CA LEU A 11 8.42 1.92 -3.46
C LEU A 11 8.00 3.36 -3.74
N GLU A 12 8.65 3.99 -4.71
CA GLU A 12 8.31 5.35 -5.08
C GLU A 12 6.90 5.45 -5.64
N LYS A 13 6.51 4.49 -6.48
CA LYS A 13 5.15 4.45 -7.01
C LYS A 13 4.12 4.28 -5.90
N LEU A 14 4.40 3.37 -4.98
CA LEU A 14 3.50 3.14 -3.84
C LEU A 14 3.40 4.39 -2.98
N SER A 15 4.53 5.03 -2.72
CA SER A 15 4.56 6.26 -1.93
C SER A 15 3.74 7.35 -2.59
N SER A 16 3.84 7.48 -3.92
CA SER A 16 3.06 8.49 -4.66
C SER A 16 1.57 8.25 -4.52
N ILE A 17 1.13 7.00 -4.57
CA ILE A 17 -0.28 6.67 -4.41
C ILE A 17 -0.78 7.16 -3.05
N PHE A 18 -0.02 6.87 -1.99
CA PHE A 18 -0.38 7.31 -0.64
C PHE A 18 -0.45 8.83 -0.54
N LYS A 19 0.57 9.51 -1.07
CA LYS A 19 0.65 10.96 -0.96
C LYS A 19 -0.50 11.65 -1.66
N ILE A 20 -0.87 11.15 -2.82
CA ILE A 20 -1.96 11.73 -3.60
C ILE A 20 -3.31 11.42 -2.96
N LEU A 21 -3.52 10.17 -2.58
CA LEU A 21 -4.81 9.75 -2.04
C LEU A 21 -5.13 10.47 -0.74
N PHE A 22 -4.14 10.63 0.13
CA PHE A 22 -4.35 11.24 1.44
C PHE A 22 -3.97 12.72 1.47
N ASN A 23 -3.58 13.28 0.32
CA ASN A 23 -3.20 14.68 0.20
C ASN A 23 -2.11 15.06 1.20
N ARG A 24 -1.09 14.21 1.29
CA ARG A 24 0.03 14.38 2.21
C ARG A 24 1.35 14.23 1.46
N PRO A 25 1.82 15.31 0.83
CA PRO A 25 3.04 15.23 0.01
C PRO A 25 4.30 14.88 0.82
N ASP A 26 4.25 15.03 2.12
CA ASP A 26 5.37 14.73 3.00
C ASP A 26 5.25 13.36 3.68
N LEU A 27 4.26 12.57 3.29
CA LEU A 27 4.01 11.28 3.94
C LEU A 27 5.13 10.29 3.62
N GLU A 28 5.63 9.63 4.66
CA GLU A 28 6.64 8.59 4.52
C GLU A 28 6.04 7.24 4.84
N LEU A 29 6.38 6.23 4.04
CA LEU A 29 5.81 4.90 4.21
C LEU A 29 6.65 4.09 5.19
N ASP A 30 6.45 4.35 6.45
CA ASP A 30 7.00 3.54 7.52
C ASP A 30 6.21 2.24 7.63
N ASP A 31 6.88 1.12 7.84
CA ASP A 31 6.20 -0.17 7.93
C ASP A 31 5.13 -0.20 9.01
N ASN A 32 5.30 0.58 10.06
CA ASN A 32 4.33 0.64 11.15
C ASN A 32 3.18 1.62 10.90
N LEU A 33 3.22 2.34 9.79
CA LEU A 33 2.18 3.29 9.47
C LEU A 33 0.86 2.56 9.24
N SER A 34 -0.20 3.06 9.86
CA SER A 34 -1.52 2.44 9.74
C SER A 34 -2.59 3.52 9.70
N ALA A 35 -3.84 3.06 9.60
CA ALA A 35 -4.98 3.98 9.58
C ALA A 35 -5.05 4.85 10.83
N LYS A 36 -4.48 4.40 11.92
CA LYS A 36 -4.44 5.18 13.15
C LYS A 36 -3.53 6.40 13.04
N ASN A 37 -2.56 6.35 12.15
CA ASN A 37 -1.55 7.39 12.00
C ASN A 37 -1.84 8.35 10.86
N VAL A 38 -2.73 7.97 9.94
CA VAL A 38 -2.98 8.76 8.73
C VAL A 38 -4.43 9.21 8.72
N PRO A 39 -4.69 10.50 8.96
CA PRO A 39 -6.05 11.02 8.87
C PRO A 39 -6.61 10.78 7.46
N GLY A 40 -7.83 10.29 7.43
CA GLY A 40 -8.47 9.97 6.15
C GLY A 40 -8.31 8.54 5.71
N TRP A 41 -7.45 7.77 6.34
CA TRP A 41 -7.30 6.36 6.00
C TRP A 41 -8.36 5.57 6.78
N ASP A 42 -9.54 5.54 6.21
CA ASP A 42 -10.67 4.79 6.78
C ASP A 42 -11.02 3.64 5.84
N SER A 43 -12.13 2.94 6.14
CA SER A 43 -12.52 1.78 5.34
C SER A 43 -12.76 2.14 3.89
N PHE A 44 -13.37 3.29 3.65
CA PHE A 44 -13.68 3.73 2.29
C PHE A 44 -12.38 4.02 1.52
N ASN A 45 -11.49 4.79 2.11
CA ASN A 45 -10.23 5.13 1.44
C ASN A 45 -9.28 3.95 1.37
N HIS A 46 -9.41 2.99 2.26
CA HIS A 46 -8.62 1.76 2.15
C HIS A 46 -8.96 1.03 0.84
N VAL A 47 -10.24 0.97 0.49
CA VAL A 47 -10.66 0.36 -0.76
C VAL A 47 -10.11 1.16 -1.95
N ASN A 48 -10.18 2.49 -1.88
CA ASN A 48 -9.61 3.33 -2.93
C ASN A 48 -8.12 3.11 -3.09
N LEU A 49 -7.42 2.99 -1.97
CA LEU A 49 -5.98 2.73 -1.97
C LEU A 49 -5.68 1.42 -2.70
N ILE A 50 -6.42 0.37 -2.39
CA ILE A 50 -6.21 -0.94 -3.01
C ILE A 50 -6.48 -0.88 -4.50
N ILE A 51 -7.55 -0.20 -4.93
CA ILE A 51 -7.87 -0.08 -6.35
C ILE A 51 -6.73 0.63 -7.10
N ASN A 52 -6.22 1.70 -6.52
CA ASN A 52 -5.11 2.43 -7.15
C ASN A 52 -3.86 1.56 -7.26
N ILE A 53 -3.58 0.78 -6.23
CA ILE A 53 -2.42 -0.11 -6.25
C ILE A 53 -2.60 -1.19 -7.30
N GLU A 54 -3.81 -1.76 -7.39
CA GLU A 54 -4.07 -2.80 -8.39
C GLU A 54 -3.86 -2.29 -9.80
N GLU A 55 -4.31 -1.07 -10.06
CA GLU A 55 -4.17 -0.47 -11.39
C GLU A 55 -2.71 -0.13 -11.70
N GLU A 56 -2.00 0.40 -10.73
CA GLU A 56 -0.62 0.84 -10.96
C GLU A 56 0.32 -0.34 -11.15
N PHE A 57 0.12 -1.41 -10.39
CA PHE A 57 1.04 -2.55 -10.40
C PHE A 57 0.52 -3.75 -11.21
N GLY A 58 -0.71 -3.68 -11.70
CA GLY A 58 -1.27 -4.77 -12.49
C GLY A 58 -1.51 -6.04 -11.69
N VAL A 59 -1.92 -5.91 -10.43
CA VAL A 59 -2.17 -7.04 -9.55
C VAL A 59 -3.60 -7.00 -9.03
N GLN A 60 -4.03 -8.08 -8.36
CA GLN A 60 -5.35 -8.12 -7.74
C GLN A 60 -5.23 -8.71 -6.34
N PHE A 61 -6.02 -8.17 -5.43
CA PHE A 61 -6.07 -8.64 -4.04
C PHE A 61 -7.44 -9.24 -3.76
N THR A 62 -7.46 -10.29 -2.94
CA THR A 62 -8.72 -10.87 -2.49
C THR A 62 -9.28 -10.04 -1.33
N ASN A 63 -10.57 -10.25 -1.04
CA ASN A 63 -11.19 -9.57 0.10
C ASN A 63 -10.49 -9.89 1.41
N ASP A 64 -10.08 -11.14 1.59
CA ASP A 64 -9.35 -11.55 2.79
C ASP A 64 -8.02 -10.82 2.89
N GLU A 65 -7.33 -10.67 1.76
CA GLU A 65 -6.04 -9.97 1.75
C GLU A 65 -6.22 -8.49 2.10
N VAL A 66 -7.24 -7.86 1.54
CA VAL A 66 -7.51 -6.46 1.83
C VAL A 66 -7.81 -6.26 3.31
N GLY A 67 -8.62 -7.14 3.89
CA GLY A 67 -8.98 -7.05 5.30
C GLY A 67 -7.82 -7.32 6.24
N GLY A 68 -6.81 -8.05 5.77
CA GLY A 68 -5.65 -8.38 6.60
C GLY A 68 -4.53 -7.35 6.57
N MET A 69 -4.67 -6.31 5.78
CA MET A 69 -3.63 -5.27 5.68
C MET A 69 -3.78 -4.29 6.81
N GLN A 70 -3.05 -4.51 7.89
CA GLN A 70 -3.18 -3.68 9.08
C GLN A 70 -2.24 -2.48 9.07
N ASN A 71 -1.15 -2.55 8.31
CA ASN A 71 -0.20 -1.45 8.22
C ASN A 71 0.52 -1.50 6.87
N VAL A 72 1.38 -0.50 6.65
CA VAL A 72 2.12 -0.40 5.39
C VAL A 72 3.05 -1.59 5.20
N GLY A 73 3.66 -2.09 6.27
CA GLY A 73 4.54 -3.24 6.17
C GLY A 73 3.82 -4.46 5.62
N SER A 74 2.61 -4.73 6.13
CA SER A 74 1.81 -5.85 5.64
C SER A 74 1.47 -5.67 4.17
N LEU A 75 1.11 -4.44 3.78
CA LEU A 75 0.79 -4.14 2.40
C LEU A 75 2.00 -4.35 1.49
N LYS A 76 3.17 -3.85 1.90
CA LYS A 76 4.38 -3.97 1.10
C LYS A 76 4.77 -5.44 0.88
N THR A 77 4.69 -6.24 1.94
CA THR A 77 5.01 -7.65 1.84
C THR A 77 4.07 -8.37 0.89
N LEU A 78 2.78 -8.11 1.04
CA LEU A 78 1.78 -8.75 0.19
C LEU A 78 1.93 -8.32 -1.26
N LEU A 79 2.11 -7.03 -1.51
CA LEU A 79 2.28 -6.52 -2.87
C LEU A 79 3.52 -7.12 -3.51
N ALA A 80 4.63 -7.18 -2.80
CA ALA A 80 5.86 -7.76 -3.33
C ALA A 80 5.66 -9.21 -3.75
N SER A 81 4.89 -9.97 -2.98
CA SER A 81 4.65 -11.37 -3.31
C SER A 81 3.82 -11.53 -4.58
N LYS A 82 3.03 -10.53 -4.93
CA LYS A 82 2.17 -10.62 -6.11
C LYS A 82 2.88 -10.19 -7.39
N ILE A 83 3.88 -9.34 -7.29
CA ILE A 83 4.57 -8.83 -8.47
C ILE A 83 5.90 -9.54 -8.72
N THR A 84 6.26 -10.47 -7.88
CA THR A 84 7.43 -11.34 -8.11
C THR A 84 6.99 -12.76 -8.54
#